data_91895a847c47db441b8f4a26935bdd26
#
_entry.id   91895a847c47db441b8f4a26935bdd26
#
_cell.length_a   1.000
_cell.length_b   1.000
_cell.length_c   1.000
_cell.angle_alpha   90.00
_cell.angle_beta   90.00
_cell.angle_gamma   90.00
#
_symmetry.space_group_name_H-M   'P 1'
#
loop_
_entity.id
_entity.type
_entity.pdbx_description
1 polymer ?
#
loop_
_entity_poly.entity_id
_entity_poly.type
_entity_poly.pdbx_seq_one_letter_code
_entity_poly.pdbx_strand_id
1 'polypeptide(L)'
;PTVFLNGQFFSNGRMSVEEIIQKVDTGAAKRDAAKLSAKAPYEVLIVGGGPAGAAAAIYAARKGIRTGVVAERFGGQVNDTLEIANYPGVPETNGPAYAAALEQHVRNYEVDIMNTQRVAELVPAAQPGGYVTVKLDNGGQLRSRTVILATGARWRNVNVPGEQEYKTK
;
A
#
# COMPACT_ATOMS: atom_id res chain seq x y z
N PRO A 1 0.20 -14.39 -17.11
CA PRO A 1 0.28 -13.95 -18.50
C PRO A 1 1.40 -12.89 -18.66
N THR A 2 2.10 -12.95 -19.78
CA THR A 2 3.09 -11.95 -20.18
C THR A 2 2.41 -10.94 -21.07
N VAL A 3 2.61 -9.66 -20.79
CA VAL A 3 2.01 -8.55 -21.56
C VAL A 3 3.11 -7.80 -22.31
N PHE A 4 2.86 -7.50 -23.56
CA PHE A 4 3.73 -6.68 -24.40
C PHE A 4 2.99 -5.39 -24.80
N LEU A 5 3.71 -4.28 -24.85
CA LEU A 5 3.23 -3.00 -25.34
C LEU A 5 4.09 -2.56 -26.52
N ASN A 6 3.46 -2.35 -27.67
CA ASN A 6 4.17 -1.99 -28.92
C ASN A 6 5.33 -2.94 -29.27
N GLY A 7 5.14 -4.25 -29.00
CA GLY A 7 6.15 -5.27 -29.28
C GLY A 7 7.28 -5.39 -28.27
N GLN A 8 7.31 -4.55 -27.24
CA GLN A 8 8.28 -4.62 -26.15
C GLN A 8 7.67 -5.28 -24.91
N PHE A 9 8.49 -6.01 -24.15
CA PHE A 9 8.06 -6.58 -22.87
C PHE A 9 7.56 -5.48 -21.94
N PHE A 10 6.33 -5.62 -21.46
CA PHE A 10 5.69 -4.64 -20.59
C PHE A 10 5.57 -5.14 -19.14
N SER A 11 5.05 -6.35 -18.96
CA SER A 11 4.84 -6.91 -17.63
C SER A 11 4.64 -8.42 -17.66
N ASN A 12 4.87 -9.06 -16.51
CA ASN A 12 4.53 -10.45 -16.27
C ASN A 12 3.61 -10.54 -15.05
N GLY A 13 2.57 -11.40 -15.12
CA GLY A 13 1.59 -11.57 -14.06
C GLY A 13 0.32 -10.73 -14.25
N ARG A 14 -0.51 -10.66 -13.20
CA ARG A 14 -1.71 -9.83 -13.14
C ARG A 14 -1.34 -8.42 -12.72
N MET A 15 -1.92 -7.44 -13.37
CA MET A 15 -1.81 -6.03 -13.03
C MET A 15 -3.20 -5.43 -12.85
N SER A 16 -3.35 -4.46 -11.95
CA SER A 16 -4.55 -3.65 -11.87
C SER A 16 -4.60 -2.64 -13.04
N VAL A 17 -5.78 -2.11 -13.30
CA VAL A 17 -5.95 -1.08 -14.34
C VAL A 17 -5.12 0.16 -14.01
N GLU A 18 -5.05 0.52 -12.74
CA GLU A 18 -4.27 1.64 -12.22
C GLU A 18 -2.77 1.45 -12.48
N GLU A 19 -2.24 0.26 -12.21
CA GLU A 19 -0.83 -0.06 -12.50
C GLU A 19 -0.52 0.00 -13.99
N ILE A 20 -1.43 -0.45 -14.85
CA ILE A 20 -1.29 -0.36 -16.31
C ILE A 20 -1.27 1.11 -16.74
N ILE A 21 -2.22 1.91 -16.27
CA ILE A 21 -2.30 3.34 -16.60
C ILE A 21 -1.03 4.07 -16.18
N GLN A 22 -0.53 3.84 -14.97
CA GLN A 22 0.70 4.49 -14.48
C GLN A 22 1.93 4.16 -15.32
N LYS A 23 1.99 2.95 -15.90
CA LYS A 23 3.11 2.55 -16.76
C LYS A 23 2.99 3.06 -18.20
N VAL A 24 1.76 3.20 -18.72
CA VAL A 24 1.52 3.63 -20.11
C VAL A 24 1.45 5.14 -20.25
N ASP A 25 0.84 5.81 -19.28
CA ASP A 25 0.66 7.26 -19.28
C ASP A 25 1.74 7.95 -18.47
N THR A 26 2.74 8.48 -19.14
CA THR A 26 3.88 9.20 -18.52
C THR A 26 3.45 10.44 -17.73
N GLY A 27 2.23 10.96 -17.95
CA GLY A 27 1.65 12.08 -17.19
C GLY A 27 0.82 11.66 -15.98
N ALA A 28 0.43 10.38 -15.88
CA ALA A 28 -0.46 9.89 -14.82
C ALA A 28 0.14 10.10 -13.43
N ALA A 29 1.40 9.74 -13.23
CA ALA A 29 2.09 9.89 -11.95
C ALA A 29 2.09 11.35 -11.45
N LYS A 30 2.32 12.30 -12.36
CA LYS A 30 2.31 13.72 -12.01
C LYS A 30 0.91 14.24 -11.66
N ARG A 31 -0.13 13.77 -12.39
CA ARG A 31 -1.52 14.13 -12.05
C ARG A 31 -1.94 13.52 -10.72
N ASP A 32 -1.56 12.27 -10.44
CA ASP A 32 -1.85 11.63 -9.16
C ASP A 32 -1.12 12.30 -8.01
N ALA A 33 0.15 12.67 -8.19
CA ALA A 33 0.90 13.45 -7.21
C ALA A 33 0.20 14.79 -6.87
N ALA A 34 -0.31 15.49 -7.87
CA ALA A 34 -1.04 16.74 -7.66
C ALA A 34 -2.35 16.52 -6.90
N LYS A 35 -3.13 15.48 -7.26
CA LYS A 35 -4.38 15.11 -6.56
C LYS A 35 -4.12 14.75 -5.10
N LEU A 36 -3.08 13.95 -4.85
CA LEU A 36 -2.71 13.53 -3.49
C LEU A 36 -2.26 14.73 -2.65
N SER A 37 -1.45 15.61 -3.22
CA SER A 37 -0.97 16.81 -2.53
C SER A 37 -2.07 17.83 -2.21
N ALA A 38 -3.17 17.80 -2.96
CA ALA A 38 -4.33 18.65 -2.72
C ALA A 38 -5.27 18.15 -1.61
N LYS A 39 -5.06 16.92 -1.11
CA LYS A 39 -5.89 16.37 -0.04
C LYS A 39 -5.72 17.15 1.26
N ALA A 40 -6.83 17.37 1.96
CA ALA A 40 -6.79 17.96 3.30
C ALA A 40 -5.98 17.05 4.26
N PRO A 41 -5.30 17.62 5.26
CA PRO A 41 -4.51 16.83 6.21
C PRO A 41 -5.36 15.79 6.95
N TYR A 42 -4.78 14.62 7.21
CA TYR A 42 -5.38 13.58 8.04
C TYR A 42 -5.07 13.82 9.52
N GLU A 43 -5.92 13.31 10.39
CA GLU A 43 -5.58 13.18 11.82
C GLU A 43 -4.65 11.97 12.01
N VAL A 44 -4.95 10.86 11.31
CA VAL A 44 -4.12 9.66 11.28
C VAL A 44 -3.86 9.23 9.85
N LEU A 45 -2.61 9.14 9.46
CA LEU A 45 -2.19 8.55 8.18
C LEU A 45 -1.39 7.27 8.46
N ILE A 46 -1.81 6.19 7.85
CA ILE A 46 -1.20 4.87 8.02
C ILE A 46 -0.36 4.57 6.78
N VAL A 47 0.91 4.26 6.97
CA VAL A 47 1.84 3.86 5.92
C VAL A 47 1.95 2.34 5.91
N GLY A 48 1.33 1.72 4.92
CA GLY A 48 1.25 0.28 4.74
C GLY A 48 -0.17 -0.27 4.88
N GLY A 49 -0.61 -1.02 3.88
CA GLY A 49 -1.97 -1.59 3.76
C GLY A 49 -2.07 -3.07 4.12
N GLY A 50 -1.08 -3.63 4.83
CA GLY A 50 -1.13 -5.00 5.35
C GLY A 50 -2.10 -5.15 6.52
N PRO A 51 -2.19 -6.36 7.14
CA PRO A 51 -3.13 -6.61 8.25
C PRO A 51 -3.01 -5.63 9.41
N ALA A 52 -1.79 -5.24 9.78
CA ALA A 52 -1.56 -4.25 10.83
C ALA A 52 -2.10 -2.85 10.46
N GLY A 53 -1.86 -2.42 9.21
CA GLY A 53 -2.38 -1.15 8.71
C GLY A 53 -3.89 -1.14 8.60
N ALA A 54 -4.49 -2.23 8.10
CA ALA A 54 -5.94 -2.40 8.05
C ALA A 54 -6.58 -2.33 9.44
N ALA A 55 -6.00 -3.04 10.42
CA ALA A 55 -6.47 -2.98 11.80
C ALA A 55 -6.40 -1.55 12.36
N ALA A 56 -5.25 -0.87 12.19
CA ALA A 56 -5.10 0.51 12.64
C ALA A 56 -6.13 1.45 12.00
N ALA A 57 -6.39 1.28 10.69
CA ALA A 57 -7.38 2.08 9.96
C ALA A 57 -8.80 1.90 10.50
N ILE A 58 -9.21 0.64 10.68
CA ILE A 58 -10.54 0.30 11.21
C ILE A 58 -10.71 0.93 12.61
N TYR A 59 -9.74 0.74 13.49
CA TYR A 59 -9.87 1.25 14.87
C TYR A 59 -9.84 2.77 14.93
N ALA A 60 -9.05 3.45 14.12
CA ALA A 60 -9.05 4.91 14.04
C ALA A 60 -10.38 5.43 13.48
N ALA A 61 -10.86 4.88 12.37
CA ALA A 61 -12.12 5.28 11.75
C ALA A 61 -13.34 5.06 12.65
N ARG A 62 -13.38 3.96 13.40
CA ARG A 62 -14.45 3.70 14.40
C ARG A 62 -14.50 4.74 15.52
N LYS A 63 -13.46 5.50 15.73
CA LYS A 63 -13.41 6.63 16.67
C LYS A 63 -13.82 7.95 16.03
N GLY A 64 -14.24 7.94 14.76
CA GLY A 64 -14.55 9.15 14.01
C GLY A 64 -13.31 9.96 13.61
N ILE A 65 -12.13 9.37 13.67
CA ILE A 65 -10.88 10.04 13.34
C ILE A 65 -10.70 10.03 11.80
N ARG A 66 -10.45 11.19 11.21
CA ARG A 66 -10.15 11.30 9.78
C ARG A 66 -8.88 10.52 9.44
N THR A 67 -9.05 9.40 8.77
CA THR A 67 -8.00 8.38 8.55
C THR A 67 -7.72 8.18 7.07
N GLY A 68 -6.43 8.10 6.72
CA GLY A 68 -5.95 7.67 5.42
C GLY A 68 -5.02 6.47 5.53
N VAL A 69 -5.00 5.64 4.50
CA VAL A 69 -4.02 4.56 4.32
C VAL A 69 -3.31 4.78 3.00
N VAL A 70 -1.98 4.82 3.03
CA VAL A 70 -1.15 4.87 1.84
C VAL A 70 -0.33 3.60 1.73
N ALA A 71 -0.41 2.92 0.57
CA ALA A 71 0.24 1.63 0.35
C ALA A 71 0.63 1.42 -1.11
N GLU A 72 1.69 0.67 -1.35
CA GLU A 72 2.03 0.20 -2.70
C GLU A 72 0.99 -0.82 -3.19
N ARG A 73 0.56 -1.72 -2.31
CA ARG A 73 -0.46 -2.74 -2.55
C ARG A 73 -1.19 -3.01 -1.26
N PHE A 74 -2.53 -2.88 -1.27
CA PHE A 74 -3.32 -3.27 -0.11
C PHE A 74 -3.21 -4.79 0.12
N GLY A 75 -3.22 -5.22 1.39
CA GLY A 75 -2.89 -6.59 1.78
C GLY A 75 -1.39 -6.83 1.96
N GLY A 76 -0.53 -6.04 1.28
CA GLY A 76 0.92 -6.17 1.40
C GLY A 76 1.43 -7.57 1.07
N GLN A 77 2.36 -8.08 1.84
CA GLN A 77 3.00 -9.38 1.65
C GLN A 77 2.04 -10.59 1.83
N VAL A 78 0.93 -10.40 2.54
CA VAL A 78 -0.09 -11.45 2.70
C VAL A 78 -0.63 -11.93 1.35
N ASN A 79 -0.72 -11.06 0.35
CA ASN A 79 -1.17 -11.45 -1.00
C ASN A 79 -0.33 -12.57 -1.64
N ASP A 80 0.89 -12.77 -1.18
CA ASP A 80 1.83 -13.75 -1.75
C ASP A 80 1.77 -15.11 -0.99
N THR A 81 0.89 -15.22 0.01
CA THR A 81 0.72 -16.42 0.83
C THR A 81 -0.33 -17.35 0.20
N LEU A 82 0.03 -18.59 -0.05
CA LEU A 82 -0.87 -19.55 -0.71
C LEU A 82 -1.95 -20.09 0.26
N GLU A 83 -1.59 -20.33 1.51
CA GLU A 83 -2.47 -20.88 2.53
C GLU A 83 -2.24 -20.20 3.87
N ILE A 84 -3.32 -19.87 4.57
CA ILE A 84 -3.31 -19.30 5.90
C ILE A 84 -4.27 -20.11 6.76
N ALA A 85 -3.71 -20.90 7.69
CA ALA A 85 -4.47 -21.77 8.61
C ALA A 85 -4.24 -21.40 10.09
N ASN A 86 -3.47 -20.33 10.35
CA ASN A 86 -3.04 -19.95 11.69
C ASN A 86 -3.57 -18.58 12.14
N TYR A 87 -4.58 -18.03 11.45
CA TYR A 87 -5.19 -16.78 11.85
C TYR A 87 -6.44 -17.06 12.73
N PRO A 88 -6.44 -16.64 14.00
CA PRO A 88 -7.55 -16.90 14.91
C PRO A 88 -8.88 -16.39 14.37
N GLY A 89 -9.91 -17.25 14.38
CA GLY A 89 -11.25 -16.94 13.88
C GLY A 89 -11.44 -17.12 12.37
N VAL A 90 -10.37 -17.44 11.63
CA VAL A 90 -10.41 -17.80 10.20
C VAL A 90 -9.66 -19.13 10.05
N PRO A 91 -10.35 -20.29 10.10
CA PRO A 91 -9.70 -21.59 10.14
C PRO A 91 -8.85 -21.90 8.92
N GLU A 92 -9.28 -21.43 7.75
CA GLU A 92 -8.62 -21.65 6.47
C GLU A 92 -8.93 -20.52 5.51
N THR A 93 -7.90 -19.97 4.88
CA THR A 93 -8.01 -18.97 3.82
C THR A 93 -6.72 -18.92 3.00
N ASN A 94 -6.69 -18.09 1.96
CA ASN A 94 -5.47 -17.78 1.22
C ASN A 94 -5.19 -16.27 1.28
N GLY A 95 -3.95 -15.89 0.96
CA GLY A 95 -3.52 -14.50 1.06
C GLY A 95 -4.38 -13.52 0.29
N PRO A 96 -4.66 -13.75 -1.02
CA PRO A 96 -5.52 -12.86 -1.80
C PRO A 96 -6.94 -12.72 -1.25
N ALA A 97 -7.56 -13.82 -0.80
CA ALA A 97 -8.91 -13.78 -0.23
C ALA A 97 -8.91 -13.02 1.10
N TYR A 98 -7.91 -13.26 1.95
CA TYR A 98 -7.77 -12.55 3.22
C TYR A 98 -7.49 -11.05 3.02
N ALA A 99 -6.61 -10.69 2.08
CA ALA A 99 -6.33 -9.30 1.75
C ALA A 99 -7.57 -8.57 1.23
N ALA A 100 -8.36 -9.22 0.36
CA ALA A 100 -9.62 -8.67 -0.15
C ALA A 100 -10.65 -8.48 0.97
N ALA A 101 -10.77 -9.42 1.90
CA ALA A 101 -11.67 -9.30 3.05
C ALA A 101 -11.26 -8.14 3.98
N LEU A 102 -9.95 -7.97 4.22
CA LEU A 102 -9.42 -6.83 4.98
C LEU A 102 -9.72 -5.50 4.30
N GLU A 103 -9.48 -5.39 3.00
CA GLU A 103 -9.77 -4.18 2.23
C GLU A 103 -11.25 -3.84 2.27
N GLN A 104 -12.13 -4.83 2.05
CA GLN A 104 -13.57 -4.65 2.14
C GLN A 104 -13.98 -4.17 3.54
N HIS A 105 -13.38 -4.72 4.59
CA HIS A 105 -13.67 -4.30 5.96
C HIS A 105 -13.26 -2.84 6.22
N VAL A 106 -12.08 -2.43 5.71
CA VAL A 106 -11.65 -1.02 5.81
C VAL A 106 -12.61 -0.10 5.03
N ARG A 107 -13.06 -0.51 3.84
CA ARG A 107 -14.00 0.25 3.00
C ARG A 107 -15.40 0.40 3.59
N ASN A 108 -15.77 -0.40 4.58
CA ASN A 108 -17.01 -0.21 5.33
C ASN A 108 -16.98 1.04 6.24
N TYR A 109 -15.81 1.67 6.36
CA TYR A 109 -15.62 2.91 7.10
C TYR A 109 -15.15 4.03 6.15
N GLU A 110 -15.27 5.27 6.58
CA GLU A 110 -14.78 6.45 5.82
C GLU A 110 -13.25 6.57 5.90
N VAL A 111 -12.55 5.59 5.32
CA VAL A 111 -11.09 5.58 5.22
C VAL A 111 -10.68 5.86 3.79
N ASP A 112 -9.81 6.84 3.60
CA ASP A 112 -9.24 7.16 2.30
C ASP A 112 -8.08 6.21 1.99
N ILE A 113 -8.29 5.25 1.08
CA ILE A 113 -7.29 4.25 0.68
C ILE A 113 -6.59 4.73 -0.58
N MET A 114 -5.28 4.95 -0.48
CA MET A 114 -4.40 5.38 -1.57
C MET A 114 -3.46 4.24 -1.93
N ASN A 115 -3.87 3.40 -2.88
CA ASN A 115 -3.08 2.30 -3.42
C ASN A 115 -2.08 2.78 -4.49
N THR A 116 -1.13 1.91 -4.85
CA THR A 116 -0.08 2.16 -5.83
C THR A 116 0.82 3.35 -5.48
N GLN A 117 0.90 3.67 -4.19
CA GLN A 117 1.69 4.79 -3.69
C GLN A 117 2.80 4.29 -2.78
N ARG A 118 4.03 4.62 -3.13
CA ARG A 118 5.20 4.33 -2.30
C ARG A 118 5.61 5.57 -1.54
N VAL A 119 5.78 5.41 -0.23
CA VAL A 119 6.32 6.45 0.64
C VAL A 119 7.84 6.44 0.55
N ALA A 120 8.42 7.60 0.22
CA ALA A 120 9.86 7.80 0.10
C ALA A 120 10.47 8.35 1.38
N GLU A 121 9.78 9.32 2.01
CA GLU A 121 10.35 10.07 3.13
C GLU A 121 9.26 10.53 4.10
N LEU A 122 9.60 10.56 5.38
CA LEU A 122 8.81 11.23 6.42
C LEU A 122 9.56 12.48 6.88
N VAL A 123 8.90 13.62 6.80
CA VAL A 123 9.43 14.89 7.31
C VAL A 123 8.64 15.23 8.59
N PRO A 124 9.31 15.22 9.75
CA PRO A 124 8.67 15.57 11.02
C PRO A 124 8.07 16.99 10.99
N ALA A 125 7.08 17.21 11.84
CA ALA A 125 6.54 18.55 12.03
C ALA A 125 7.62 19.50 12.55
N ALA A 126 7.70 20.71 11.98
CA ALA A 126 8.68 21.72 12.37
C ALA A 126 8.40 22.29 13.78
N GLN A 127 7.18 22.17 14.26
CA GLN A 127 6.73 22.68 15.56
C GLN A 127 5.76 21.71 16.23
N PRO A 128 5.67 21.67 17.55
CA PRO A 128 4.64 20.92 18.27
C PRO A 128 3.24 21.29 17.75
N GLY A 129 2.40 20.27 17.52
CA GLY A 129 1.06 20.46 16.95
C GLY A 129 0.99 20.70 15.44
N GLY A 130 2.14 20.74 14.77
CA GLY A 130 2.23 20.81 13.30
C GLY A 130 1.86 19.48 12.63
N TYR A 131 2.05 19.43 11.30
CA TYR A 131 1.81 18.24 10.51
C TYR A 131 3.12 17.56 10.11
N VAL A 132 3.14 16.24 10.23
CA VAL A 132 4.14 15.40 9.57
C VAL A 132 3.82 15.40 8.07
N THR A 133 4.83 15.57 7.23
CA THR A 133 4.71 15.44 5.78
C THR A 133 5.23 14.09 5.34
N VAL A 134 4.39 13.35 4.61
CA VAL A 134 4.72 12.06 4.00
C VAL A 134 4.93 12.29 2.52
N LYS A 135 6.17 12.17 2.05
CA LYS A 135 6.53 12.33 0.63
C LYS A 135 6.43 10.99 -0.09
N LEU A 136 5.91 11.02 -1.31
CA LEU A 136 5.74 9.86 -2.17
C LEU A 136 6.78 9.84 -3.29
N ASP A 137 7.12 8.65 -3.79
CA ASP A 137 8.09 8.48 -4.89
C ASP A 137 7.67 9.22 -6.18
N ASN A 138 6.36 9.41 -6.39
CA ASN A 138 5.84 10.14 -7.54
C ASN A 138 5.91 11.68 -7.40
N GLY A 139 6.48 12.18 -6.28
CA GLY A 139 6.58 13.61 -5.95
C GLY A 139 5.36 14.17 -5.22
N GLY A 140 4.32 13.39 -4.99
CA GLY A 140 3.16 13.79 -4.18
C GLY A 140 3.51 13.89 -2.70
N GLN A 141 2.69 14.63 -1.95
CA GLN A 141 2.86 14.84 -0.52
C GLN A 141 1.52 14.72 0.20
N LEU A 142 1.53 14.03 1.33
CA LEU A 142 0.40 13.93 2.24
C LEU A 142 0.77 14.55 3.58
N ARG A 143 -0.19 15.13 4.27
CA ARG A 143 0.03 15.73 5.60
C ARG A 143 -0.85 15.05 6.63
N SER A 144 -0.31 14.81 7.81
CA SER A 144 -1.05 14.22 8.92
C SER A 144 -0.56 14.71 10.28
N ARG A 145 -1.44 14.74 11.27
CA ARG A 145 -1.04 15.00 12.67
C ARG A 145 -0.27 13.83 13.26
N THR A 146 -0.70 12.62 12.92
CA THR A 146 -0.08 11.38 13.41
C THR A 146 0.16 10.44 12.26
N VAL A 147 1.30 9.77 12.25
CA VAL A 147 1.64 8.73 11.27
C VAL A 147 1.85 7.40 11.99
N ILE A 148 1.19 6.35 11.50
CA ILE A 148 1.40 4.98 11.95
C ILE A 148 2.19 4.25 10.87
N LEU A 149 3.37 3.73 11.23
CA LEU A 149 4.20 2.92 10.35
C LEU A 149 3.81 1.46 10.48
N ALA A 150 3.21 0.91 9.42
CA ALA A 150 2.80 -0.49 9.30
C ALA A 150 3.37 -1.10 8.01
N THR A 151 4.63 -0.77 7.70
CA THR A 151 5.29 -1.04 6.42
C THR A 151 5.59 -2.52 6.19
N GLY A 152 5.49 -3.35 7.22
CA GLY A 152 5.78 -4.78 7.14
C GLY A 152 7.25 -5.09 6.89
N ALA A 153 7.48 -6.21 6.20
CA ALA A 153 8.81 -6.68 5.86
C ALA A 153 8.90 -7.01 4.36
N ARG A 154 10.10 -7.07 3.85
CA ARG A 154 10.42 -7.58 2.51
C ARG A 154 11.49 -8.65 2.62
N TRP A 155 11.36 -9.67 1.79
CA TRP A 155 12.39 -10.69 1.67
C TRP A 155 13.70 -10.06 1.20
N ARG A 156 14.78 -10.39 1.88
CA ARG A 156 16.12 -10.05 1.41
C ARG A 156 16.64 -11.19 0.55
N ASN A 157 17.14 -10.86 -0.61
CA ASN A 157 17.90 -11.80 -1.43
C ASN A 157 19.33 -11.86 -0.92
N VAL A 158 19.91 -13.04 -0.96
CA VAL A 158 21.34 -13.27 -0.62
C VAL A 158 22.23 -12.86 -1.79
N ASN A 159 21.64 -12.79 -2.99
CA ASN A 159 22.30 -12.44 -4.27
C ASN A 159 23.44 -13.40 -4.65
N VAL A 160 23.24 -14.69 -4.39
CA VAL A 160 24.16 -15.74 -4.81
C VAL A 160 23.70 -16.40 -6.11
N PRO A 161 24.62 -16.99 -6.92
CA PRO A 161 24.24 -17.75 -8.09
C PRO A 161 23.25 -18.87 -7.77
N GLY A 162 22.18 -19.00 -8.55
CA GLY A 162 21.14 -20.01 -8.36
C GLY A 162 20.02 -19.61 -7.39
N GLU A 163 20.11 -18.50 -6.67
CA GLU A 163 19.08 -18.10 -5.70
C GLU A 163 17.69 -18.03 -6.33
N GLN A 164 17.55 -17.41 -7.50
CA GLN A 164 16.26 -17.27 -8.18
C GLN A 164 15.75 -18.62 -8.75
N GLU A 165 16.67 -19.50 -9.14
CA GLU A 165 16.34 -20.82 -9.70
C GLU A 165 15.83 -21.79 -8.62
N TYR A 166 16.38 -21.71 -7.40
CA TYR A 166 16.09 -22.61 -6.30
C TYR A 166 15.18 -21.98 -5.23
N LYS A 167 14.78 -20.75 -5.39
CA LYS A 167 13.85 -20.07 -4.51
C LYS A 167 12.49 -20.75 -4.60
N THR A 168 11.99 -21.26 -3.49
CA THR A 168 10.71 -21.99 -3.39
C THR A 168 10.70 -23.46 -3.86
N LYS A 169 11.84 -24.09 -3.99
CA LYS A 169 11.95 -25.56 -4.20
C LYS A 169 12.25 -26.26 -2.89
#